data_9fd4b04f4f0462f13f0bfaa4cc3dab49
#
_entry.id   9fd4b04f4f0462f13f0bfaa4cc3dab49
#
_cell.length_a   1.000
_cell.length_b   1.000
_cell.length_c   1.000
_cell.angle_alpha   90.00
_cell.angle_beta   90.00
_cell.angle_gamma   90.00
#
_symmetry.space_group_name_H-M   'P 1'
#
loop_
_entity.id
_entity.type
_entity.pdbx_description
1 polymer ?
#
loop_
_entity_poly.entity_id
_entity_poly.type
_entity_poly.pdbx_seq_one_letter_code
_entity_poly.pdbx_strand_id
1 'polypeptide(L)'
;LKKVHESLNTDGQLFLAIENKLNYAYLMGRSDPHVNLKFTTFLPRFISNIISRVFKKKDYRTYIYSFAELKDLLKEAGFQQIEDYCCFPMYHFPSLIFPNSKEGIKQYIAYKDKNVVTWKQKLVFKYFEIFLMKYLKARNFCPAIMVVATK
;
A
#
# COMPACT_ATOMS: atom_id res chain seq x y z
N LEU A 1 -2.68 16.61 -6.71
CA LEU A 1 -2.76 16.81 -5.24
C LEU A 1 -2.81 18.28 -4.87
N LYS A 2 -2.00 19.19 -5.49
CA LYS A 2 -2.04 20.64 -5.18
C LYS A 2 -3.43 21.24 -5.32
N LYS A 3 -4.13 21.01 -6.45
CA LYS A 3 -5.51 21.48 -6.65
C LYS A 3 -6.48 20.96 -5.57
N VAL A 4 -6.30 19.72 -5.12
CA VAL A 4 -7.12 19.15 -4.03
C VAL A 4 -6.84 19.90 -2.73
N HIS A 5 -5.57 20.12 -2.39
CA HIS A 5 -5.18 20.90 -1.22
C HIS A 5 -5.77 22.33 -1.25
N GLU A 6 -5.68 23.01 -2.39
CA GLU A 6 -6.22 24.36 -2.58
C GLU A 6 -7.74 24.41 -2.36
N SER A 7 -8.46 23.36 -2.78
CA SER A 7 -9.93 23.28 -2.68
C SER A 7 -10.44 22.90 -1.28
N LEU A 8 -9.59 22.41 -0.38
CA LEU A 8 -9.98 22.09 0.98
C LEU A 8 -10.05 23.37 1.84
N ASN A 9 -10.99 23.37 2.78
CA ASN A 9 -11.03 24.37 3.85
C ASN A 9 -9.82 24.20 4.79
N THR A 10 -9.58 25.20 5.66
CA THR A 10 -8.63 25.08 6.78
C THR A 10 -9.00 23.86 7.60
N ASP A 11 -8.02 23.05 7.99
CA ASP A 11 -8.17 21.76 8.67
C ASP A 11 -8.95 20.68 7.88
N GLY A 12 -9.24 20.95 6.60
CA GLY A 12 -9.88 19.98 5.70
C GLY A 12 -9.01 18.75 5.48
N GLN A 13 -9.62 17.58 5.40
CA GLN A 13 -8.93 16.30 5.28
C GLN A 13 -9.13 15.66 3.92
N LEU A 14 -8.04 15.11 3.38
CA LEU A 14 -8.04 14.23 2.21
C LEU A 14 -7.89 12.78 2.66
N PHE A 15 -8.86 11.94 2.31
CA PHE A 15 -8.77 10.48 2.41
C PHE A 15 -8.38 9.92 1.05
N LEU A 16 -7.21 9.31 0.96
CA LEU A 16 -6.70 8.72 -0.28
C LEU A 16 -6.31 7.27 -0.06
N ALA A 17 -6.86 6.37 -0.86
CA ALA A 17 -6.51 4.96 -0.83
C ALA A 17 -6.09 4.47 -2.22
N ILE A 18 -4.97 3.74 -2.28
CA ILE A 18 -4.36 3.25 -3.52
C ILE A 18 -3.73 1.87 -3.33
N GLU A 19 -3.43 1.20 -4.42
CA GLU A 19 -2.57 0.02 -4.40
C GLU A 19 -1.15 0.38 -3.95
N ASN A 20 -0.56 -0.51 -3.15
CA ASN A 20 0.81 -0.33 -2.70
C ASN A 20 1.79 -0.84 -3.75
N LYS A 21 2.69 0.03 -4.21
CA LYS A 21 3.78 -0.32 -5.12
C LYS A 21 4.61 -1.50 -4.60
N LEU A 22 4.83 -1.56 -3.30
CA LEU A 22 5.62 -2.60 -2.62
C LEU A 22 4.77 -3.79 -2.14
N ASN A 23 3.54 -3.96 -2.62
CA ASN A 23 2.68 -5.07 -2.23
C ASN A 23 3.42 -6.40 -2.31
N TYR A 24 3.42 -7.15 -1.18
CA TYR A 24 4.10 -8.45 -1.08
C TYR A 24 3.69 -9.44 -2.16
N ALA A 25 2.46 -9.37 -2.66
CA ALA A 25 2.01 -10.26 -3.74
C ALA A 25 2.78 -10.02 -5.05
N TYR A 26 3.17 -8.78 -5.34
CA TYR A 26 4.01 -8.46 -6.50
C TYR A 26 5.44 -8.98 -6.31
N LEU A 27 5.97 -8.91 -5.07
CA LEU A 27 7.27 -9.54 -4.72
C LEU A 27 7.26 -11.05 -4.95
N MET A 28 6.11 -11.68 -4.68
CA MET A 28 5.90 -13.12 -4.91
C MET A 28 5.57 -13.46 -6.36
N GLY A 29 5.70 -12.52 -7.29
CA GLY A 29 5.52 -12.74 -8.73
C GLY A 29 4.09 -12.64 -9.23
N ARG A 30 3.16 -12.06 -8.45
CA ARG A 30 1.84 -11.66 -8.97
C ARG A 30 2.01 -10.62 -10.06
N SER A 31 1.28 -10.77 -11.16
CA SER A 31 1.29 -9.79 -12.25
C SER A 31 0.58 -8.49 -11.83
N ASP A 32 1.10 -7.37 -12.31
CA ASP A 32 0.41 -6.07 -12.25
C ASP A 32 -0.93 -6.17 -12.99
N PRO A 33 -2.07 -5.89 -12.34
CA PRO A 33 -3.40 -6.03 -12.96
C PRO A 33 -3.62 -5.11 -14.16
N HIS A 34 -2.87 -4.02 -14.26
CA HIS A 34 -3.05 -3.01 -15.32
C HIS A 34 -2.38 -3.40 -16.64
N VAL A 35 -1.23 -4.05 -16.57
CA VAL A 35 -0.46 -4.43 -17.77
C VAL A 35 -0.24 -5.94 -17.89
N ASN A 36 -0.62 -6.71 -16.87
CA ASN A 36 -0.42 -8.15 -16.78
C ASN A 36 1.05 -8.56 -17.02
N LEU A 37 1.98 -7.82 -16.41
CA LEU A 37 3.41 -8.09 -16.40
C LEU A 37 3.89 -8.24 -14.96
N LYS A 38 4.87 -9.12 -14.74
CA LYS A 38 5.46 -9.33 -13.40
C LYS A 38 6.54 -8.30 -13.14
N PHE A 39 6.68 -7.90 -11.87
CA PHE A 39 7.74 -7.03 -11.36
C PHE A 39 7.79 -5.59 -11.92
N THR A 40 6.91 -5.21 -12.82
CA THR A 40 6.86 -3.86 -13.39
C THR A 40 6.56 -2.79 -12.35
N THR A 41 5.86 -3.14 -11.27
CA THR A 41 5.50 -2.22 -10.18
C THR A 41 6.69 -1.67 -9.42
N PHE A 42 7.81 -2.41 -9.35
CA PHE A 42 9.02 -2.01 -8.61
C PHE A 42 9.96 -1.13 -9.41
N LEU A 43 9.85 -1.18 -10.73
CA LEU A 43 10.74 -0.46 -11.61
C LEU A 43 10.38 1.04 -11.67
N PRO A 44 11.35 1.90 -11.96
CA PRO A 44 11.06 3.27 -12.35
C PRO A 44 10.06 3.30 -13.52
N ARG A 45 9.10 4.22 -13.47
CA ARG A 45 7.99 4.27 -14.43
C ARG A 45 8.42 4.28 -15.89
N PHE A 46 9.53 4.96 -16.22
CA PHE A 46 10.04 5.01 -17.58
C PHE A 46 10.48 3.61 -18.08
N ILE A 47 11.11 2.81 -17.20
CA ILE A 47 11.51 1.42 -17.52
C ILE A 47 10.27 0.55 -17.71
N SER A 48 9.30 0.64 -16.79
CA SER A 48 8.03 -0.08 -16.88
C SER A 48 7.27 0.27 -18.17
N ASN A 49 7.35 1.53 -18.61
CA ASN A 49 6.75 1.97 -19.86
C ASN A 49 7.44 1.35 -21.08
N ILE A 50 8.78 1.29 -21.11
CA ILE A 50 9.54 0.62 -22.19
C ILE A 50 9.15 -0.86 -22.24
N ILE A 51 9.17 -1.56 -21.11
CA ILE A 51 8.81 -2.97 -21.03
C ILE A 51 7.36 -3.20 -21.50
N SER A 52 6.43 -2.36 -21.05
CA SER A 52 5.02 -2.46 -21.46
C SER A 52 4.84 -2.25 -22.96
N ARG A 53 5.54 -1.29 -23.56
CA ARG A 53 5.50 -1.06 -25.00
C ARG A 53 6.06 -2.26 -25.79
N VAL A 54 7.17 -2.82 -25.34
CA VAL A 54 7.81 -3.97 -26.01
C VAL A 54 6.92 -5.22 -25.93
N PHE A 55 6.43 -5.58 -24.73
CA PHE A 55 5.71 -6.84 -24.52
C PHE A 55 4.21 -6.75 -24.73
N LYS A 56 3.60 -5.59 -24.52
CA LYS A 56 2.12 -5.40 -24.58
C LYS A 56 1.68 -4.42 -25.64
N LYS A 57 2.59 -3.73 -26.31
CA LYS A 57 2.29 -2.67 -27.30
C LYS A 57 1.39 -1.56 -26.74
N LYS A 58 1.47 -1.31 -25.43
CA LYS A 58 0.67 -0.32 -24.69
C LYS A 58 1.53 0.48 -23.75
N ASP A 59 1.16 1.73 -23.51
CA ASP A 59 1.81 2.58 -22.51
C ASP A 59 1.50 2.11 -21.09
N TYR A 60 2.51 2.17 -20.23
CA TYR A 60 2.34 1.99 -18.80
C TYR A 60 1.77 3.27 -18.17
N ARG A 61 0.45 3.30 -17.99
CA ARG A 61 -0.26 4.49 -17.51
C ARG A 61 -0.51 4.52 -16.01
N THR A 62 -0.14 3.45 -15.30
CA THR A 62 -0.39 3.30 -13.88
C THR A 62 0.54 4.17 -13.06
N TYR A 63 -0.02 4.84 -12.07
CA TYR A 63 0.69 5.58 -11.03
C TYR A 63 0.43 4.88 -9.69
N ILE A 64 1.39 4.13 -9.21
CA ILE A 64 1.39 3.47 -7.91
C ILE A 64 2.57 3.96 -7.09
N TYR A 65 2.39 4.06 -5.80
CA TYR A 65 3.37 4.63 -4.89
C TYR A 65 3.59 3.73 -3.68
N SER A 66 4.77 3.81 -3.10
CA SER A 66 5.04 3.34 -1.75
C SER A 66 4.55 4.36 -0.71
N PHE A 67 4.52 3.99 0.57
CA PHE A 67 4.19 4.93 1.65
C PHE A 67 5.07 6.18 1.64
N ALA A 68 6.37 6.01 1.43
CA ALA A 68 7.32 7.13 1.40
C ALA A 68 7.04 8.06 0.23
N GLU A 69 6.98 7.52 -0.99
CA GLU A 69 6.71 8.31 -2.20
C GLU A 69 5.37 9.07 -2.11
N LEU A 70 4.33 8.43 -1.55
CA LEU A 70 3.02 9.07 -1.40
C LEU A 70 3.04 10.20 -0.36
N LYS A 71 3.74 9.98 0.76
CA LYS A 71 3.93 11.03 1.78
C LYS A 71 4.69 12.23 1.22
N ASP A 72 5.74 12.00 0.45
CA ASP A 72 6.52 13.08 -0.14
C ASP A 72 5.67 13.90 -1.12
N LEU A 73 4.88 13.24 -1.98
CA LEU A 73 3.95 13.91 -2.89
C LEU A 73 2.87 14.74 -2.17
N LEU A 74 2.39 14.25 -1.01
CA LEU A 74 1.41 14.99 -0.20
C LEU A 74 2.04 16.21 0.47
N LYS A 75 3.26 16.08 1.00
CA LYS A 75 4.02 17.21 1.56
C LYS A 75 4.32 18.28 0.50
N GLU A 76 4.77 17.86 -0.68
CA GLU A 76 4.99 18.77 -1.82
C GLU A 76 3.70 19.49 -2.28
N ALA A 77 2.54 18.86 -2.04
CA ALA A 77 1.23 19.46 -2.32
C ALA A 77 0.75 20.44 -1.24
N GLY A 78 1.44 20.49 -0.07
CA GLY A 78 1.14 21.42 1.02
C GLY A 78 0.50 20.78 2.25
N PHE A 79 0.20 19.50 2.26
CA PHE A 79 -0.39 18.81 3.43
C PHE A 79 0.61 18.73 4.58
N GLN A 80 0.18 19.07 5.79
CA GLN A 80 1.06 19.15 6.96
C GLN A 80 1.05 17.89 7.80
N GLN A 81 -0.14 17.38 8.10
CA GLN A 81 -0.32 16.16 8.90
C GLN A 81 -0.72 15.02 7.99
N ILE A 82 0.07 13.94 8.01
CA ILE A 82 -0.17 12.78 7.14
C ILE A 82 -0.09 11.51 7.99
N GLU A 83 -1.24 10.90 8.17
CA GLU A 83 -1.38 9.59 8.81
C GLU A 83 -1.46 8.51 7.75
N ASP A 84 -0.75 7.40 7.95
CA ASP A 84 -0.69 6.28 7.02
C ASP A 84 -1.23 5.00 7.64
N TYR A 85 -2.01 4.27 6.85
CA TYR A 85 -2.72 3.06 7.23
C TYR A 85 -2.48 1.95 6.21
N CYS A 86 -2.40 0.71 6.71
CA CYS A 86 -2.40 -0.50 5.89
C CYS A 86 -3.83 -0.97 5.66
N CYS A 87 -4.16 -1.34 4.42
CA CYS A 87 -5.47 -1.89 4.06
C CYS A 87 -5.34 -3.33 3.58
N PHE A 88 -6.20 -4.23 4.08
CA PHE A 88 -6.27 -5.63 3.72
C PHE A 88 -7.71 -6.06 3.39
N PRO A 89 -7.94 -6.92 2.40
CA PRO A 89 -6.98 -7.41 1.40
C PRO A 89 -6.72 -6.40 0.27
N MET A 90 -7.55 -5.38 0.13
CA MET A 90 -7.46 -4.32 -0.89
C MET A 90 -8.20 -3.06 -0.42
N TYR A 91 -7.98 -1.93 -1.09
CA TYR A 91 -8.58 -0.65 -0.66
C TYR A 91 -10.05 -0.47 -1.06
N HIS A 92 -10.54 -1.16 -2.10
CA HIS A 92 -11.95 -1.07 -2.53
C HIS A 92 -12.92 -1.72 -1.53
N PHE A 93 -12.52 -2.85 -0.93
CA PHE A 93 -13.30 -3.62 0.04
C PHE A 93 -12.40 -4.08 1.19
N PRO A 94 -11.95 -3.17 2.04
CA PRO A 94 -11.06 -3.52 3.13
C PRO A 94 -11.82 -4.27 4.22
N SER A 95 -11.31 -5.44 4.61
CA SER A 95 -11.78 -6.16 5.81
C SER A 95 -11.05 -5.68 7.06
N LEU A 96 -9.89 -5.04 6.88
CA LEU A 96 -9.07 -4.51 7.95
C LEU A 96 -8.30 -3.28 7.48
N ILE A 97 -8.41 -2.21 8.26
CA ILE A 97 -7.57 -1.00 8.14
C ILE A 97 -6.91 -0.79 9.50
N PHE A 98 -5.60 -0.59 9.53
CA PHE A 98 -4.88 -0.31 10.77
C PHE A 98 -3.72 0.66 10.52
N PRO A 99 -3.34 1.47 11.53
CA PRO A 99 -2.22 2.40 11.40
C PRO A 99 -0.92 1.68 11.01
N ASN A 100 -0.12 2.28 10.15
CA ASN A 100 1.22 1.78 9.80
C ASN A 100 2.22 2.06 10.92
N SER A 101 1.92 1.58 12.12
CA SER A 101 2.66 1.78 13.36
C SER A 101 2.85 0.46 14.12
N LYS A 102 3.60 0.50 15.22
CA LYS A 102 3.73 -0.66 16.12
C LYS A 102 2.39 -1.02 16.79
N GLU A 103 1.58 -0.03 17.11
CA GLU A 103 0.24 -0.21 17.70
C GLU A 103 -0.71 -0.86 16.70
N GLY A 104 -0.65 -0.46 15.43
CA GLY A 104 -1.45 -1.07 14.37
C GLY A 104 -1.14 -2.56 14.16
N ILE A 105 0.09 -3.01 14.42
CA ILE A 105 0.42 -4.43 14.39
C ILE A 105 -0.40 -5.23 15.40
N LYS A 106 -0.70 -4.68 16.57
CA LYS A 106 -1.55 -5.36 17.57
C LYS A 106 -2.96 -5.59 17.03
N GLN A 107 -3.50 -4.61 16.30
CA GLN A 107 -4.82 -4.74 15.64
C GLN A 107 -4.79 -5.81 14.55
N TYR A 108 -3.73 -5.85 13.74
CA TYR A 108 -3.52 -6.89 12.74
C TYR A 108 -3.46 -8.28 13.35
N ILE A 109 -2.70 -8.45 14.43
CA ILE A 109 -2.60 -9.73 15.15
C ILE A 109 -3.95 -10.17 15.68
N ALA A 110 -4.68 -9.28 16.35
CA ALA A 110 -6.00 -9.59 16.90
C ALA A 110 -7.03 -9.96 15.80
N TYR A 111 -6.98 -9.30 14.66
CA TYR A 111 -7.82 -9.65 13.51
C TYR A 111 -7.49 -11.04 12.96
N LYS A 112 -6.21 -11.34 12.76
CA LYS A 112 -5.75 -12.63 12.23
C LYS A 112 -6.07 -13.77 13.18
N ASP A 113 -5.87 -13.60 14.48
CA ASP A 113 -6.20 -14.64 15.48
C ASP A 113 -7.67 -15.07 15.43
N LYS A 114 -8.57 -14.12 15.15
CA LYS A 114 -10.01 -14.41 14.99
C LYS A 114 -10.37 -15.09 13.67
N ASN A 115 -9.60 -14.81 12.61
CA ASN A 115 -9.94 -15.20 11.23
C ASN A 115 -9.08 -16.33 10.65
N VAL A 116 -8.11 -16.86 11.41
CA VAL A 116 -7.28 -17.99 10.96
C VAL A 116 -7.97 -19.29 11.29
N VAL A 117 -8.30 -20.07 10.25
CA VAL A 117 -9.13 -21.27 10.36
C VAL A 117 -8.32 -22.53 10.62
N THR A 118 -7.10 -22.66 10.04
CA THR A 118 -6.31 -23.90 10.12
C THR A 118 -5.10 -23.78 11.05
N TRP A 119 -4.69 -24.89 11.67
CA TRP A 119 -3.52 -24.92 12.55
C TRP A 119 -2.21 -24.59 11.81
N LYS A 120 -2.06 -24.99 10.53
CA LYS A 120 -0.91 -24.63 9.68
C LYS A 120 -0.82 -23.13 9.45
N GLN A 121 -1.96 -22.49 9.16
CA GLN A 121 -2.03 -21.03 9.03
C GLN A 121 -1.69 -20.33 10.34
N LYS A 122 -2.15 -20.86 11.49
CA LYS A 122 -1.78 -20.32 12.82
C LYS A 122 -0.28 -20.36 13.07
N LEU A 123 0.38 -21.46 12.68
CA LEU A 123 1.81 -21.63 12.86
C LEU A 123 2.61 -20.62 12.02
N VAL A 124 2.31 -20.55 10.71
CA VAL A 124 2.95 -19.59 9.79
C VAL A 124 2.71 -18.15 10.23
N PHE A 125 1.47 -17.83 10.58
CA PHE A 125 1.12 -16.50 11.06
C PHE A 125 1.88 -16.14 12.33
N LYS A 126 1.82 -17.00 13.37
CA LYS A 126 2.40 -16.69 14.69
C LYS A 126 3.92 -16.53 14.66
N TYR A 127 4.63 -17.35 13.90
CA TYR A 127 6.10 -17.34 13.92
C TYR A 127 6.73 -16.54 12.77
N PHE A 128 6.10 -16.51 11.64
CA PHE A 128 6.67 -15.87 10.44
C PHE A 128 6.06 -14.50 10.15
N GLU A 129 4.76 -14.39 9.98
CA GLU A 129 4.12 -13.10 9.64
C GLU A 129 4.28 -12.08 10.76
N ILE A 130 4.08 -12.47 12.02
CA ILE A 130 4.26 -11.56 13.16
C ILE A 130 5.72 -11.08 13.24
N PHE A 131 6.68 -11.99 13.06
CA PHE A 131 8.09 -11.62 13.04
C PHE A 131 8.38 -10.62 11.93
N LEU A 132 7.92 -10.88 10.70
CA LEU A 132 8.11 -9.96 9.57
C LEU A 132 7.49 -8.59 9.84
N MET A 133 6.24 -8.58 10.31
CA MET A 133 5.51 -7.33 10.59
C MET A 133 6.17 -6.50 11.70
N LYS A 134 6.62 -7.16 12.77
CA LYS A 134 7.17 -6.50 13.96
C LYS A 134 8.61 -6.02 13.76
N TYR A 135 9.46 -6.84 13.17
CA TYR A 135 10.90 -6.59 13.12
C TYR A 135 11.39 -6.10 11.76
N LEU A 136 10.84 -6.59 10.66
CA LEU A 136 11.29 -6.23 9.32
C LEU A 136 10.42 -5.16 8.65
N LYS A 137 9.54 -4.49 9.42
CA LYS A 137 8.61 -3.46 8.89
C LYS A 137 7.78 -3.96 7.69
N ALA A 138 7.47 -5.27 7.67
CA ALA A 138 6.75 -5.89 6.55
C ALA A 138 5.35 -5.28 6.32
N ARG A 139 4.83 -4.50 7.27
CA ARG A 139 3.64 -3.68 7.08
C ARG A 139 3.75 -2.71 5.90
N ASN A 140 4.96 -2.26 5.55
CA ASN A 140 5.20 -1.44 4.38
C ASN A 140 4.92 -2.18 3.06
N PHE A 141 4.80 -3.50 3.11
CA PHE A 141 4.49 -4.37 1.98
C PHE A 141 3.02 -4.82 1.97
N CYS A 142 2.15 -4.17 2.75
CA CYS A 142 0.71 -4.44 2.74
C CYS A 142 0.11 -4.28 1.33
N PRO A 143 -1.04 -4.92 1.04
CA PRO A 143 -1.63 -4.90 -0.31
C PRO A 143 -2.00 -3.52 -0.80
N ALA A 144 -2.54 -2.68 0.08
CA ALA A 144 -2.97 -1.34 -0.25
C ALA A 144 -2.65 -0.35 0.87
N ILE A 145 -2.51 0.91 0.49
CA ILE A 145 -2.21 2.04 1.35
C ILE A 145 -3.45 2.92 1.45
N MET A 146 -3.74 3.40 2.65
CA MET A 146 -4.64 4.52 2.87
C MET A 146 -3.88 5.61 3.62
N VAL A 147 -4.09 6.84 3.25
CA VAL A 147 -3.57 8.02 3.97
C VAL A 147 -4.70 8.97 4.30
N VAL A 148 -4.59 9.61 5.46
CA VAL A 148 -5.40 10.76 5.85
C VAL A 148 -4.45 11.94 5.94
N ALA A 149 -4.68 12.95 5.11
CA ALA A 149 -3.81 14.12 5.02
C ALA A 149 -4.62 15.39 5.32
N THR A 150 -4.17 16.18 6.30
CA THR A 150 -4.81 17.43 6.73
C THR A 150 -4.11 18.63 6.10
N LYS A 151 -4.90 19.62 5.67
CA LYS A 151 -4.43 20.89 5.10
C LYS A 151 -3.81 21.75 6.18
#